data_b58f532a03a05c962e493deb665489bd
#
_entry.id   b58f532a03a05c962e493deb665489bd
#
_cell.length_a   1.000
_cell.length_b   1.000
_cell.length_c   1.000
_cell.angle_alpha   90.00
_cell.angle_beta   90.00
_cell.angle_gamma   90.00
#
_symmetry.space_group_name_H-M   'P 1'
#
loop_
_entity.id
_entity.type
_entity.pdbx_description
1 polymer ?
#
loop_
_entity_poly.entity_id
_entity_poly.type
_entity_poly.pdbx_seq_one_letter_code
_entity_poly.pdbx_strand_id
1 'polypeptide(L)'
;HRDLHSFPTRRSSDLGEALALGPNINVTNDGKVFMSDDARIQAFAAIQRAIALKPHASAQERDYIDALAQRYNGDLSTGRDDLDQAYMEAMRSLSGKYPEDGDAASLYAESMMNLMPWDYWLDPDTPKPLTAEVIQVLEKVLERSPRHPLAIHLYIHAVESSSTPERAEQAADILLDLVPGAGHLVHMPSHIFWRVGRYNDAAIANSRAIAVDESYIAACNAQGFYPAAYYPHNLHFLWAAYGMEGRSQDALSMARRVADSVSDAMIAEFPVVEFYKTIPILSLSDFGKWQTILDEPLPPEDWVFSNAIWRYARALALIRLNDSDAARLEYAALHSIRLDERIQALDTQGYPANAILQIADKLISGELLMAEGQKKQAVTAFEEAVAIQDDLPYTEPPYWHYPTRHALGRALMKAGEF
;
A
#
# COMPACT_ATOMS: atom_id res chain seq x y z
N HIS A 1 -23.04 -29.93 -9.55
CA HIS A 1 -22.94 -31.16 -8.75
C HIS A 1 -21.59 -31.82 -8.99
N ARG A 2 -20.50 -31.29 -8.46
CA ARG A 2 -19.28 -32.06 -8.18
C ARG A 2 -18.80 -31.64 -6.80
N ASP A 3 -18.90 -32.60 -5.91
CA ASP A 3 -18.19 -32.77 -4.64
C ASP A 3 -18.16 -31.64 -3.62
N LEU A 4 -19.32 -31.40 -3.01
CA LEU A 4 -19.43 -30.85 -1.65
C LEU A 4 -18.98 -31.85 -0.56
N HIS A 5 -18.25 -32.91 -0.90
CA HIS A 5 -17.84 -33.97 0.01
C HIS A 5 -16.33 -34.15 0.21
N SER A 6 -15.48 -33.31 -0.34
CA SER A 6 -14.09 -33.25 0.12
C SER A 6 -13.99 -32.18 1.22
N PHE A 7 -14.30 -32.54 2.45
CA PHE A 7 -13.67 -31.87 3.58
C PHE A 7 -12.17 -31.87 3.30
N PRO A 8 -11.47 -30.71 3.43
CA PRO A 8 -10.03 -30.70 3.28
C PRO A 8 -9.46 -31.81 4.14
N THR A 9 -8.71 -32.70 3.52
CA THR A 9 -8.05 -33.76 4.30
C THR A 9 -7.15 -33.08 5.32
N ARG A 10 -6.95 -33.66 6.51
CA ARG A 10 -6.12 -33.08 7.56
C ARG A 10 -4.77 -32.61 7.01
N ARG A 11 -4.17 -33.33 6.06
CA ARG A 11 -2.90 -32.98 5.43
C ARG A 11 -2.97 -31.70 4.56
N SER A 12 -4.08 -31.51 3.83
CA SER A 12 -4.31 -30.27 3.06
C SER A 12 -4.56 -29.10 3.98
N SER A 13 -5.20 -29.32 5.13
CA SER A 13 -5.39 -28.32 6.18
C SER A 13 -4.05 -27.91 6.81
N ASP A 14 -3.20 -28.88 7.18
CA ASP A 14 -1.87 -28.61 7.77
C ASP A 14 -0.94 -27.92 6.77
N LEU A 15 -0.98 -28.29 5.48
CA LEU A 15 -0.24 -27.62 4.42
C LEU A 15 -0.73 -26.17 4.24
N GLY A 16 -2.06 -25.96 4.21
CA GLY A 16 -2.67 -24.64 4.11
C GLY A 16 -2.35 -23.75 5.31
N GLU A 17 -2.35 -24.32 6.55
CA GLU A 17 -1.95 -23.61 7.75
C GLU A 17 -0.49 -23.15 7.67
N ALA A 18 0.43 -24.03 7.25
CA ALA A 18 1.84 -23.70 7.09
C ALA A 18 2.05 -22.60 6.03
N LEU A 19 1.30 -22.66 4.92
CA LEU A 19 1.36 -21.64 3.85
C LEU A 19 0.83 -20.28 4.35
N ALA A 20 -0.34 -20.29 5.00
CA ALA A 20 -1.00 -19.06 5.47
C ALA A 20 -0.23 -18.34 6.58
N LEU A 21 0.53 -19.06 7.40
CA LEU A 21 1.42 -18.49 8.42
C LEU A 21 2.73 -17.98 7.84
N GLY A 22 3.03 -18.32 6.59
CA GLY A 22 4.26 -17.93 5.90
C GLY A 22 4.36 -16.44 5.59
N PRO A 23 5.57 -15.95 5.33
CA PRO A 23 5.75 -14.57 4.91
C PRO A 23 5.04 -14.30 3.58
N ASN A 24 4.57 -13.07 3.42
CA ASN A 24 3.93 -12.59 2.20
C ASN A 24 4.29 -11.12 1.94
N ILE A 25 4.10 -10.67 0.71
CA ILE A 25 4.50 -9.33 0.26
C ILE A 25 3.83 -8.19 1.03
N ASN A 26 2.68 -8.41 1.66
CA ASN A 26 1.93 -7.35 2.36
C ASN A 26 2.40 -7.12 3.80
N VAL A 27 3.28 -8.00 4.33
CA VAL A 27 3.84 -7.87 5.68
C VAL A 27 5.35 -7.79 5.57
N THR A 28 5.88 -6.58 5.60
CA THR A 28 7.31 -6.31 5.42
C THR A 28 7.91 -5.55 6.60
N ASN A 29 9.21 -5.75 6.81
CA ASN A 29 10.05 -4.95 7.70
C ASN A 29 11.42 -4.77 7.05
N ASP A 30 11.95 -3.54 7.06
CA ASP A 30 13.24 -3.19 6.44
C ASP A 30 13.38 -3.66 4.98
N GLY A 31 12.31 -3.53 4.19
CA GLY A 31 12.30 -3.92 2.78
C GLY A 31 12.32 -5.43 2.51
N LYS A 32 12.09 -6.25 3.55
CA LYS A 32 11.99 -7.71 3.46
C LYS A 32 10.64 -8.19 3.98
N VAL A 33 10.19 -9.33 3.49
CA VAL A 33 9.01 -9.99 4.08
C VAL A 33 9.27 -10.34 5.53
N PHE A 34 8.28 -10.09 6.38
CA PHE A 34 8.39 -10.30 7.82
C PHE A 34 7.57 -11.52 8.26
N MET A 35 8.09 -12.25 9.23
CA MET A 35 7.40 -13.35 9.91
C MET A 35 7.85 -13.39 11.37
N SER A 36 6.90 -13.31 12.31
CA SER A 36 7.23 -13.38 13.73
C SER A 36 7.77 -14.78 14.14
N ASP A 37 8.53 -14.85 15.21
CA ASP A 37 9.05 -16.12 15.72
C ASP A 37 7.93 -17.11 16.09
N ASP A 38 6.84 -16.63 16.67
CA ASP A 38 5.66 -17.45 16.96
C ASP A 38 5.04 -18.05 15.69
N ALA A 39 4.91 -17.25 14.62
CA ALA A 39 4.42 -17.75 13.34
C ALA A 39 5.39 -18.75 12.72
N ARG A 40 6.72 -18.55 12.84
CA ARG A 40 7.75 -19.51 12.39
C ARG A 40 7.62 -20.85 13.08
N ILE A 41 7.44 -20.85 14.41
CA ILE A 41 7.25 -22.07 15.21
C ILE A 41 5.97 -22.80 14.78
N GLN A 42 4.87 -22.08 14.66
CA GLN A 42 3.57 -22.64 14.27
C GLN A 42 3.60 -23.21 12.85
N ALA A 43 4.14 -22.46 11.88
CA ALA A 43 4.27 -22.91 10.51
C ALA A 43 5.16 -24.16 10.37
N PHE A 44 6.29 -24.19 11.11
CA PHE A 44 7.14 -25.37 11.15
C PHE A 44 6.39 -26.59 11.75
N ALA A 45 5.65 -26.41 12.84
CA ALA A 45 4.85 -27.48 13.42
C ALA A 45 3.77 -27.98 12.43
N ALA A 46 3.10 -27.07 11.71
CA ALA A 46 2.10 -27.42 10.72
C ALA A 46 2.71 -28.23 9.55
N ILE A 47 3.84 -27.78 8.99
CA ILE A 47 4.50 -28.50 7.89
C ILE A 47 5.00 -29.89 8.35
N GLN A 48 5.47 -30.04 9.59
CA GLN A 48 5.87 -31.34 10.12
C GLN A 48 4.67 -32.32 10.22
N ARG A 49 3.47 -31.82 10.60
CA ARG A 49 2.23 -32.62 10.56
C ARG A 49 1.88 -33.04 9.14
N ALA A 50 2.00 -32.14 8.16
CA ALA A 50 1.77 -32.44 6.75
C ALA A 50 2.77 -33.51 6.22
N ILE A 51 4.07 -33.40 6.57
CA ILE A 51 5.10 -34.39 6.24
C ILE A 51 4.76 -35.78 6.79
N ALA A 52 4.30 -35.87 8.05
CA ALA A 52 3.93 -37.17 8.65
C ALA A 52 2.75 -37.83 7.90
N LEU A 53 1.92 -37.07 7.22
CA LEU A 53 0.78 -37.57 6.43
C LEU A 53 1.10 -37.85 4.96
N LYS A 54 2.32 -37.57 4.46
CA LYS A 54 2.77 -37.81 3.07
C LYS A 54 2.51 -39.23 2.55
N PRO A 55 2.68 -40.32 3.34
CA PRO A 55 2.40 -41.67 2.83
C PRO A 55 0.97 -41.87 2.30
N HIS A 56 0.04 -41.02 2.75
CA HIS A 56 -1.37 -41.06 2.35
C HIS A 56 -1.74 -39.98 1.32
N ALA A 57 -0.76 -39.20 0.86
CA ALA A 57 -0.94 -38.10 -0.10
C ALA A 57 -0.78 -38.59 -1.55
N SER A 58 -1.41 -37.90 -2.50
CA SER A 58 -1.12 -38.06 -3.92
C SER A 58 0.33 -37.66 -4.25
N ALA A 59 0.82 -38.01 -5.42
CA ALA A 59 2.18 -37.62 -5.84
C ALA A 59 2.34 -36.09 -5.85
N GLN A 60 1.34 -35.37 -6.39
CA GLN A 60 1.36 -33.91 -6.46
C GLN A 60 1.30 -33.26 -5.07
N GLU A 61 0.42 -33.71 -4.17
CA GLU A 61 0.38 -33.21 -2.78
C GLU A 61 1.71 -33.43 -2.05
N ARG A 62 2.36 -34.58 -2.25
CA ARG A 62 3.71 -34.83 -1.68
C ARG A 62 4.74 -33.82 -2.15
N ASP A 63 4.72 -33.49 -3.45
CA ASP A 63 5.64 -32.52 -4.02
C ASP A 63 5.39 -31.10 -3.49
N TYR A 64 4.12 -30.71 -3.28
CA TYR A 64 3.77 -29.44 -2.61
C TYR A 64 4.27 -29.39 -1.15
N ILE A 65 4.08 -30.48 -0.40
CA ILE A 65 4.57 -30.59 0.98
C ILE A 65 6.10 -30.45 1.00
N ASP A 66 6.81 -31.13 0.07
CA ASP A 66 8.27 -31.07 -0.01
C ASP A 66 8.78 -29.68 -0.39
N ALA A 67 8.08 -28.99 -1.30
CA ALA A 67 8.42 -27.64 -1.69
C ALA A 67 8.22 -26.65 -0.53
N LEU A 68 7.06 -26.68 0.15
CA LEU A 68 6.79 -25.79 1.26
C LEU A 68 7.69 -26.07 2.48
N ALA A 69 8.10 -27.32 2.67
CA ALA A 69 9.03 -27.71 3.74
C ALA A 69 10.40 -27.00 3.66
N GLN A 70 10.81 -26.57 2.46
CA GLN A 70 12.06 -25.81 2.31
C GLN A 70 11.99 -24.41 2.94
N ARG A 71 10.79 -23.90 3.19
CA ARG A 71 10.56 -22.57 3.78
C ARG A 71 10.78 -22.53 5.29
N TYR A 72 10.83 -23.69 5.97
CA TYR A 72 10.86 -23.80 7.43
C TYR A 72 11.84 -24.86 7.91
N ASN A 73 12.68 -24.54 8.89
CA ASN A 73 13.64 -25.48 9.47
C ASN A 73 13.54 -25.62 11.01
N GLY A 74 12.65 -24.86 11.66
CA GLY A 74 12.47 -24.90 13.12
C GLY A 74 13.58 -24.23 13.93
N ASP A 75 14.61 -23.68 13.27
CA ASP A 75 15.71 -22.95 13.91
C ASP A 75 15.51 -21.45 13.73
N LEU A 76 15.16 -20.75 14.81
CA LEU A 76 14.91 -19.32 14.80
C LEU A 76 16.18 -18.48 14.55
N SER A 77 17.36 -19.06 14.74
CA SER A 77 18.63 -18.38 14.43
C SER A 77 18.96 -18.33 12.94
N THR A 78 18.33 -19.19 12.13
CA THR A 78 18.50 -19.18 10.66
C THR A 78 17.80 -17.97 10.06
N GLY A 79 18.53 -17.18 9.26
CA GLY A 79 17.98 -16.07 8.49
C GLY A 79 16.89 -16.55 7.50
N ARG A 80 15.93 -15.66 7.22
CA ARG A 80 14.84 -15.97 6.28
C ARG A 80 15.32 -16.05 4.84
N ASP A 81 16.33 -15.29 4.47
CA ASP A 81 16.78 -15.13 3.07
C ASP A 81 17.11 -16.48 2.41
N ASP A 82 17.87 -17.34 3.11
CA ASP A 82 18.23 -18.66 2.59
C ASP A 82 17.03 -19.60 2.47
N LEU A 83 16.08 -19.51 3.40
CA LEU A 83 14.86 -20.34 3.40
C LEU A 83 13.88 -19.88 2.33
N ASP A 84 13.73 -18.57 2.12
CA ASP A 84 12.85 -18.03 1.07
C ASP A 84 13.43 -18.31 -0.32
N GLN A 85 14.76 -18.24 -0.48
CA GLN A 85 15.44 -18.64 -1.71
C GLN A 85 15.25 -20.15 -1.98
N ALA A 86 15.43 -21.01 -0.98
CA ALA A 86 15.25 -22.46 -1.11
C ALA A 86 13.79 -22.81 -1.48
N TYR A 87 12.83 -22.11 -0.88
CA TYR A 87 11.41 -22.25 -1.22
C TYR A 87 11.13 -21.83 -2.66
N MET A 88 11.65 -20.69 -3.10
CA MET A 88 11.49 -20.24 -4.49
C MET A 88 12.04 -21.26 -5.49
N GLU A 89 13.21 -21.85 -5.26
CA GLU A 89 13.78 -22.88 -6.13
C GLU A 89 12.97 -24.17 -6.13
N ALA A 90 12.43 -24.56 -4.97
CA ALA A 90 11.54 -25.71 -4.87
C ALA A 90 10.23 -25.47 -5.64
N MET A 91 9.64 -24.26 -5.52
CA MET A 91 8.43 -23.89 -6.27
C MET A 91 8.68 -23.78 -7.79
N ARG A 92 9.86 -23.31 -8.22
CA ARG A 92 10.28 -23.36 -9.62
C ARG A 92 10.25 -24.80 -10.15
N SER A 93 10.83 -25.72 -9.39
CA SER A 93 10.88 -27.16 -9.77
C SER A 93 9.48 -27.76 -9.79
N LEU A 94 8.63 -27.43 -8.83
CA LEU A 94 7.25 -27.90 -8.74
C LEU A 94 6.42 -27.40 -9.93
N SER A 95 6.44 -26.10 -10.21
CA SER A 95 5.75 -25.48 -11.35
C SER A 95 6.22 -26.07 -12.69
N GLY A 96 7.53 -26.33 -12.84
CA GLY A 96 8.08 -26.98 -14.02
C GLY A 96 7.62 -28.45 -14.17
N LYS A 97 7.43 -29.16 -13.05
CA LYS A 97 6.93 -30.54 -13.04
C LYS A 97 5.43 -30.62 -13.37
N TYR A 98 4.66 -29.62 -12.99
CA TYR A 98 3.20 -29.53 -13.19
C TYR A 98 2.83 -28.27 -13.99
N PRO A 99 3.18 -28.19 -15.29
CA PRO A 99 3.05 -26.95 -16.06
C PRO A 99 1.60 -26.49 -16.28
N GLU A 100 0.61 -27.37 -16.07
CA GLU A 100 -0.81 -27.04 -16.17
C GLU A 100 -1.41 -26.64 -14.81
N ASP A 101 -0.65 -26.70 -13.74
CA ASP A 101 -1.10 -26.32 -12.38
C ASP A 101 -0.90 -24.82 -12.18
N GLY A 102 -2.01 -24.08 -12.25
CA GLY A 102 -2.03 -22.62 -12.04
C GLY A 102 -1.68 -22.22 -10.61
N ASP A 103 -2.03 -23.03 -9.60
CA ASP A 103 -1.66 -22.77 -8.19
C ASP A 103 -0.14 -22.89 -8.00
N ALA A 104 0.48 -23.95 -8.54
CA ALA A 104 1.94 -24.13 -8.47
C ALA A 104 2.69 -22.97 -9.14
N ALA A 105 2.23 -22.54 -10.31
CA ALA A 105 2.82 -21.41 -11.04
C ALA A 105 2.61 -20.08 -10.28
N SER A 106 1.43 -19.85 -9.71
CA SER A 106 1.14 -18.63 -8.93
C SER A 106 1.95 -18.57 -7.64
N LEU A 107 2.10 -19.68 -6.92
CA LEU A 107 2.94 -19.74 -5.71
C LEU A 107 4.43 -19.60 -6.04
N TYR A 108 4.86 -20.06 -7.22
CA TYR A 108 6.21 -19.78 -7.71
C TYR A 108 6.40 -18.28 -7.95
N ALA A 109 5.44 -17.61 -8.60
CA ALA A 109 5.47 -16.16 -8.78
C ALA A 109 5.50 -15.42 -7.43
N GLU A 110 4.64 -15.81 -6.47
CA GLU A 110 4.65 -15.24 -5.11
C GLU A 110 6.00 -15.40 -4.43
N SER A 111 6.61 -16.58 -4.53
CA SER A 111 7.91 -16.84 -3.90
C SER A 111 9.03 -15.96 -4.45
N MET A 112 9.01 -15.62 -5.75
CA MET A 112 9.92 -14.63 -6.34
C MET A 112 9.63 -13.22 -5.83
N MET A 113 8.35 -12.83 -5.73
CA MET A 113 7.95 -11.52 -5.21
C MET A 113 8.36 -11.33 -3.74
N ASN A 114 8.31 -12.39 -2.94
CA ASN A 114 8.75 -12.37 -1.54
C ASN A 114 10.26 -12.14 -1.35
N LEU A 115 11.09 -12.42 -2.37
CA LEU A 115 12.54 -12.12 -2.33
C LEU A 115 12.86 -10.64 -2.56
N MET A 116 11.92 -9.88 -3.09
CA MET A 116 12.08 -8.44 -3.41
C MET A 116 10.76 -7.68 -3.20
N PRO A 117 10.15 -7.73 -2.01
CA PRO A 117 8.82 -7.21 -1.78
C PRO A 117 8.76 -5.71 -2.09
N TRP A 118 7.82 -5.32 -2.97
CA TRP A 118 7.58 -3.96 -3.46
C TRP A 118 8.72 -3.35 -4.28
N ASP A 119 9.85 -4.02 -4.43
CA ASP A 119 11.03 -3.58 -5.17
C ASP A 119 11.14 -4.29 -6.53
N TYR A 120 10.05 -4.20 -7.33
CA TYR A 120 9.89 -4.97 -8.57
C TYR A 120 10.49 -4.28 -9.80
N TRP A 121 10.62 -2.95 -9.78
CA TRP A 121 11.01 -2.16 -10.94
C TRP A 121 12.25 -1.34 -10.64
N LEU A 122 13.13 -1.16 -11.64
CA LEU A 122 14.26 -0.21 -11.57
C LEU A 122 13.78 1.22 -11.84
N ASP A 123 12.88 1.34 -12.76
CA ASP A 123 12.09 2.52 -13.13
C ASP A 123 10.77 2.02 -13.74
N PRO A 124 9.75 2.87 -13.99
CA PRO A 124 8.45 2.42 -14.47
C PRO A 124 8.47 1.60 -15.78
N ASP A 125 9.52 1.72 -16.59
CA ASP A 125 9.65 1.03 -17.89
C ASP A 125 10.58 -0.19 -17.83
N THR A 126 11.38 -0.34 -16.74
CA THR A 126 12.43 -1.35 -16.64
C THR A 126 12.17 -2.30 -15.47
N PRO A 127 11.58 -3.49 -15.71
CA PRO A 127 11.38 -4.49 -14.67
C PRO A 127 12.72 -5.10 -14.23
N LYS A 128 12.85 -5.44 -12.95
CA LYS A 128 13.97 -6.29 -12.49
C LYS A 128 13.86 -7.68 -13.11
N PRO A 129 14.97 -8.44 -13.22
CA PRO A 129 14.97 -9.74 -13.88
C PRO A 129 13.91 -10.72 -13.33
N LEU A 130 13.76 -10.80 -11.99
CA LEU A 130 12.72 -11.65 -11.38
C LEU A 130 11.31 -11.12 -11.67
N THR A 131 11.11 -9.82 -11.72
CA THR A 131 9.81 -9.22 -12.07
C THR A 131 9.37 -9.59 -13.47
N ALA A 132 10.30 -9.57 -14.44
CA ALA A 132 9.99 -9.99 -15.79
C ALA A 132 9.56 -11.48 -15.85
N GLU A 133 10.19 -12.35 -15.04
CA GLU A 133 9.80 -13.76 -14.91
C GLU A 133 8.45 -13.91 -14.22
N VAL A 134 8.18 -13.17 -13.12
CA VAL A 134 6.88 -13.14 -12.43
C VAL A 134 5.76 -12.81 -13.41
N ILE A 135 5.89 -11.70 -14.15
CA ILE A 135 4.89 -11.26 -15.13
C ILE A 135 4.65 -12.35 -16.16
N GLN A 136 5.71 -12.93 -16.73
CA GLN A 136 5.58 -14.00 -17.75
C GLN A 136 4.87 -15.24 -17.21
N VAL A 137 5.18 -15.64 -15.97
CA VAL A 137 4.54 -16.81 -15.32
C VAL A 137 3.06 -16.55 -15.10
N LEU A 138 2.71 -15.37 -14.54
CA LEU A 138 1.33 -15.03 -14.23
C LEU A 138 0.48 -14.85 -15.49
N GLU A 139 1.01 -14.21 -16.54
CA GLU A 139 0.31 -14.09 -17.82
C GLU A 139 -0.02 -15.45 -18.44
N LYS A 140 0.91 -16.42 -18.39
CA LYS A 140 0.64 -17.80 -18.85
C LYS A 140 -0.46 -18.49 -18.03
N VAL A 141 -0.54 -18.24 -16.72
CA VAL A 141 -1.64 -18.74 -15.90
C VAL A 141 -2.96 -18.11 -16.34
N LEU A 142 -2.97 -16.78 -16.51
CA LEU A 142 -4.17 -16.02 -16.86
C LEU A 142 -4.67 -16.31 -18.29
N GLU A 143 -3.79 -16.61 -19.23
CA GLU A 143 -4.16 -17.08 -20.58
C GLU A 143 -5.01 -18.37 -20.54
N ARG A 144 -4.67 -19.30 -19.64
CA ARG A 144 -5.38 -20.59 -19.51
C ARG A 144 -6.55 -20.53 -18.53
N SER A 145 -6.38 -19.74 -17.46
CA SER A 145 -7.31 -19.63 -16.35
C SER A 145 -7.54 -18.14 -15.99
N PRO A 146 -8.30 -17.40 -16.83
CA PRO A 146 -8.51 -15.96 -16.63
C PRO A 146 -9.16 -15.58 -15.31
N ARG A 147 -9.72 -16.55 -14.60
CA ARG A 147 -10.40 -16.38 -13.30
C ARG A 147 -9.61 -16.97 -12.13
N HIS A 148 -8.30 -17.10 -12.25
CA HIS A 148 -7.44 -17.61 -11.17
C HIS A 148 -7.18 -16.50 -10.13
N PRO A 149 -7.75 -16.54 -8.90
CA PRO A 149 -7.76 -15.39 -8.00
C PRO A 149 -6.35 -14.95 -7.58
N LEU A 150 -5.48 -15.92 -7.21
CA LEU A 150 -4.12 -15.63 -6.77
C LEU A 150 -3.28 -15.05 -7.92
N ALA A 151 -3.41 -15.62 -9.13
CA ALA A 151 -2.67 -15.09 -10.27
C ALA A 151 -3.07 -13.65 -10.61
N ILE A 152 -4.37 -13.33 -10.57
CA ILE A 152 -4.85 -11.95 -10.79
C ILE A 152 -4.29 -11.01 -9.71
N HIS A 153 -4.41 -11.39 -8.43
CA HIS A 153 -3.92 -10.60 -7.31
C HIS A 153 -2.44 -10.25 -7.46
N LEU A 154 -1.60 -11.26 -7.68
CA LEU A 154 -0.16 -11.06 -7.83
C LEU A 154 0.19 -10.28 -9.11
N TYR A 155 -0.57 -10.49 -10.20
CA TYR A 155 -0.36 -9.78 -11.45
C TYR A 155 -0.64 -8.27 -11.31
N ILE A 156 -1.71 -7.90 -10.58
CA ILE A 156 -1.99 -6.50 -10.26
C ILE A 156 -0.77 -5.89 -9.54
N HIS A 157 -0.30 -6.49 -8.46
CA HIS A 157 0.86 -6.00 -7.72
C HIS A 157 2.15 -5.95 -8.55
N ALA A 158 2.33 -6.90 -9.46
CA ALA A 158 3.53 -6.94 -10.31
C ALA A 158 3.59 -5.79 -11.33
N VAL A 159 2.42 -5.27 -11.78
CA VAL A 159 2.37 -4.28 -12.87
C VAL A 159 1.85 -2.91 -12.46
N GLU A 160 1.24 -2.75 -11.28
CA GLU A 160 0.62 -1.49 -10.85
C GLU A 160 1.60 -0.31 -10.84
N SER A 161 2.86 -0.53 -10.47
CA SER A 161 3.89 0.51 -10.45
C SER A 161 4.57 0.76 -11.79
N SER A 162 4.27 -0.04 -12.82
CA SER A 162 4.84 0.13 -14.16
C SER A 162 4.23 1.31 -14.93
N SER A 163 4.82 1.65 -16.08
CA SER A 163 4.25 2.60 -17.02
C SER A 163 3.05 2.03 -17.83
N THR A 164 2.78 0.73 -17.71
CA THR A 164 1.71 0.03 -18.46
C THR A 164 0.76 -0.76 -17.55
N PRO A 165 0.16 -0.12 -16.50
CA PRO A 165 -0.74 -0.79 -15.56
C PRO A 165 -2.04 -1.30 -16.22
N GLU A 166 -2.45 -0.71 -17.35
CA GLU A 166 -3.62 -1.12 -18.12
C GLU A 166 -3.57 -2.58 -18.58
N ARG A 167 -2.40 -3.22 -18.60
CA ARG A 167 -2.24 -4.66 -18.88
C ARG A 167 -3.05 -5.54 -17.94
N ALA A 168 -3.27 -5.08 -16.70
CA ALA A 168 -4.05 -5.81 -15.70
C ALA A 168 -5.53 -5.36 -15.64
N GLU A 169 -5.99 -4.44 -16.49
CA GLU A 169 -7.34 -3.88 -16.38
C GLU A 169 -8.43 -4.97 -16.51
N GLN A 170 -8.31 -5.85 -17.51
CA GLN A 170 -9.26 -6.96 -17.67
C GLN A 170 -9.24 -7.92 -16.47
N ALA A 171 -8.06 -8.20 -15.92
CA ALA A 171 -7.90 -9.05 -14.73
C ALA A 171 -8.53 -8.39 -13.50
N ALA A 172 -8.36 -7.08 -13.34
CA ALA A 172 -8.98 -6.29 -12.27
C ALA A 172 -10.51 -6.33 -12.36
N ASP A 173 -11.10 -6.13 -13.56
CA ASP A 173 -12.54 -6.26 -13.77
C ASP A 173 -13.08 -7.64 -13.36
N ILE A 174 -12.34 -8.70 -13.65
CA ILE A 174 -12.72 -10.07 -13.26
C ILE A 174 -12.65 -10.26 -11.74
N LEU A 175 -11.61 -9.74 -11.08
CA LEU A 175 -11.37 -9.97 -9.65
C LEU A 175 -12.45 -9.34 -8.76
N LEU A 176 -13.02 -8.21 -9.18
CA LEU A 176 -14.01 -7.43 -8.42
C LEU A 176 -15.17 -8.27 -7.90
N ASP A 177 -15.61 -9.29 -8.66
CA ASP A 177 -16.72 -10.17 -8.32
C ASP A 177 -16.31 -11.62 -8.07
N LEU A 178 -15.00 -11.91 -8.10
CA LEU A 178 -14.53 -13.29 -8.09
C LEU A 178 -14.56 -13.92 -6.69
N VAL A 179 -14.14 -13.14 -5.67
CA VAL A 179 -14.04 -13.59 -4.27
C VAL A 179 -14.71 -12.56 -3.35
N PRO A 180 -16.05 -12.40 -3.40
CA PRO A 180 -16.76 -11.29 -2.76
C PRO A 180 -16.70 -11.28 -1.23
N GLY A 181 -16.25 -12.37 -0.61
CA GLY A 181 -16.08 -12.47 0.85
C GLY A 181 -14.66 -12.13 1.35
N ALA A 182 -13.72 -11.82 0.46
CA ALA A 182 -12.34 -11.48 0.82
C ALA A 182 -12.09 -9.98 0.56
N GLY A 183 -12.18 -9.16 1.62
CA GLY A 183 -12.11 -7.70 1.51
C GLY A 183 -10.88 -7.22 0.75
N HIS A 184 -9.70 -7.78 1.03
CA HIS A 184 -8.47 -7.44 0.30
C HIS A 184 -8.58 -7.75 -1.21
N LEU A 185 -9.12 -8.90 -1.61
CA LEU A 185 -9.26 -9.23 -3.03
C LEU A 185 -10.33 -8.38 -3.74
N VAL A 186 -11.36 -7.93 -3.01
CA VAL A 186 -12.37 -6.98 -3.53
C VAL A 186 -11.76 -5.59 -3.71
N HIS A 187 -10.82 -5.19 -2.86
CA HIS A 187 -10.08 -3.93 -2.96
C HIS A 187 -9.08 -3.90 -4.12
N MET A 188 -8.38 -5.02 -4.37
CA MET A 188 -7.25 -5.10 -5.33
C MET A 188 -7.48 -4.49 -6.71
N PRO A 189 -8.66 -4.62 -7.35
CA PRO A 189 -8.93 -3.97 -8.63
C PRO A 189 -8.72 -2.45 -8.61
N SER A 190 -8.91 -1.82 -7.44
CA SER A 190 -8.79 -0.37 -7.30
C SER A 190 -7.39 0.17 -7.58
N HIS A 191 -6.34 -0.63 -7.39
CA HIS A 191 -4.97 -0.27 -7.75
C HIS A 191 -4.87 0.02 -9.25
N ILE A 192 -5.37 -0.87 -10.09
CA ILE A 192 -5.36 -0.67 -11.54
C ILE A 192 -6.33 0.43 -11.95
N PHE A 193 -7.55 0.43 -11.39
CA PHE A 193 -8.55 1.47 -11.72
C PHE A 193 -8.02 2.88 -11.39
N TRP A 194 -7.29 3.04 -10.29
CA TRP A 194 -6.61 4.29 -9.95
C TRP A 194 -5.61 4.70 -11.03
N ARG A 195 -4.73 3.78 -11.44
CA ARG A 195 -3.67 4.04 -12.41
C ARG A 195 -4.18 4.40 -13.80
N VAL A 196 -5.34 3.84 -14.20
CA VAL A 196 -5.95 4.10 -15.51
C VAL A 196 -7.03 5.19 -15.47
N GLY A 197 -7.22 5.87 -14.33
CA GLY A 197 -8.15 7.00 -14.19
C GLY A 197 -9.62 6.59 -14.01
N ARG A 198 -9.90 5.32 -13.73
CA ARG A 198 -11.26 4.79 -13.43
C ARG A 198 -11.59 4.99 -11.95
N TYR A 199 -11.57 6.24 -11.48
CA TYR A 199 -11.70 6.55 -10.05
C TYR A 199 -13.04 6.15 -9.46
N ASN A 200 -14.13 6.22 -10.23
CA ASN A 200 -15.44 5.73 -9.77
C ASN A 200 -15.44 4.22 -9.51
N ASP A 201 -14.78 3.44 -10.36
CA ASP A 201 -14.68 1.99 -10.18
C ASP A 201 -13.78 1.67 -8.98
N ALA A 202 -12.71 2.43 -8.77
CA ALA A 202 -11.89 2.34 -7.56
C ALA A 202 -12.69 2.65 -6.30
N ALA A 203 -13.56 3.67 -6.33
CA ALA A 203 -14.45 4.00 -5.21
C ALA A 203 -15.47 2.89 -4.93
N ILE A 204 -16.05 2.28 -5.97
CA ILE A 204 -16.98 1.14 -5.83
C ILE A 204 -16.25 -0.06 -5.21
N ALA A 205 -15.07 -0.43 -5.70
CA ALA A 205 -14.28 -1.54 -5.19
C ALA A 205 -13.97 -1.37 -3.69
N ASN A 206 -13.46 -0.20 -3.30
CA ASN A 206 -13.15 0.09 -1.91
C ASN A 206 -14.38 0.16 -1.00
N SER A 207 -15.50 0.73 -1.47
CA SER A 207 -16.75 0.75 -0.69
C SER A 207 -17.23 -0.67 -0.39
N ARG A 208 -17.11 -1.59 -1.36
CA ARG A 208 -17.45 -3.01 -1.18
C ARG A 208 -16.47 -3.72 -0.26
N ALA A 209 -15.16 -3.48 -0.42
CA ALA A 209 -14.13 -4.05 0.43
C ALA A 209 -14.31 -3.66 1.90
N ILE A 210 -14.56 -2.37 2.18
CA ILE A 210 -14.84 -1.85 3.51
C ILE A 210 -16.04 -2.57 4.16
N ALA A 211 -17.14 -2.76 3.42
CA ALA A 211 -18.31 -3.46 3.95
C ALA A 211 -18.01 -4.93 4.28
N VAL A 212 -17.18 -5.61 3.49
CA VAL A 212 -16.72 -6.97 3.75
C VAL A 212 -15.83 -7.01 5.00
N ASP A 213 -14.88 -6.08 5.12
CA ASP A 213 -13.97 -5.99 6.25
C ASP A 213 -14.73 -5.72 7.56
N GLU A 214 -15.67 -4.79 7.57
CA GLU A 214 -16.50 -4.49 8.73
C GLU A 214 -17.33 -5.72 9.16
N SER A 215 -17.86 -6.46 8.21
CA SER A 215 -18.60 -7.69 8.48
C SER A 215 -17.68 -8.77 9.08
N TYR A 216 -16.47 -8.93 8.56
CA TYR A 216 -15.48 -9.87 9.07
C TYR A 216 -14.99 -9.48 10.48
N ILE A 217 -14.64 -8.21 10.68
CA ILE A 217 -14.17 -7.68 11.97
C ILE A 217 -15.25 -7.88 13.04
N ALA A 218 -16.51 -7.58 12.72
CA ALA A 218 -17.62 -7.75 13.64
C ALA A 218 -17.91 -9.23 13.96
N ALA A 219 -17.92 -10.10 12.94
CA ALA A 219 -18.23 -11.53 13.11
C ALA A 219 -17.16 -12.30 13.85
N CYS A 220 -15.88 -11.98 13.61
CA CYS A 220 -14.73 -12.68 14.17
C CYS A 220 -14.12 -11.98 15.40
N ASN A 221 -14.62 -10.80 15.79
CA ASN A 221 -13.96 -9.92 16.77
C ASN A 221 -12.47 -9.79 16.45
N ALA A 222 -12.15 -9.59 15.15
CA ALA A 222 -10.79 -9.64 14.65
C ALA A 222 -9.94 -8.53 15.28
N GLN A 223 -8.76 -8.92 15.73
CA GLN A 223 -7.73 -8.05 16.33
C GLN A 223 -6.43 -8.21 15.54
N GLY A 224 -5.48 -7.33 15.78
CA GLY A 224 -4.13 -7.43 15.22
C GLY A 224 -3.99 -6.79 13.85
N PHE A 225 -3.10 -7.35 13.02
CA PHE A 225 -2.61 -6.70 11.80
C PHE A 225 -3.69 -6.40 10.75
N TYR A 226 -4.62 -7.32 10.49
CA TYR A 226 -5.62 -7.13 9.44
C TYR A 226 -6.49 -5.88 9.65
N PRO A 227 -7.18 -5.69 10.78
CA PRO A 227 -7.94 -4.47 11.02
C PRO A 227 -7.06 -3.23 11.22
N ALA A 228 -5.77 -3.40 11.55
CA ALA A 228 -4.85 -2.28 11.75
C ALA A 228 -4.22 -1.76 10.45
N ALA A 229 -4.09 -2.60 9.43
CA ALA A 229 -3.42 -2.27 8.17
C ALA A 229 -4.38 -2.20 6.98
N TYR A 230 -5.09 -3.29 6.67
CA TYR A 230 -5.92 -3.37 5.46
C TYR A 230 -7.17 -2.49 5.52
N TYR A 231 -7.86 -2.46 6.65
CA TYR A 231 -9.08 -1.67 6.79
C TYR A 231 -8.83 -0.15 6.68
N PRO A 232 -7.85 0.46 7.38
CA PRO A 232 -7.49 1.87 7.18
C PRO A 232 -7.02 2.17 5.74
N HIS A 233 -6.30 1.24 5.12
CA HIS A 233 -5.85 1.38 3.73
C HIS A 233 -7.03 1.47 2.75
N ASN A 234 -8.04 0.61 2.88
CA ASN A 234 -9.23 0.64 2.04
C ASN A 234 -10.04 1.94 2.23
N LEU A 235 -10.15 2.45 3.47
CA LEU A 235 -10.75 3.76 3.76
C LEU A 235 -9.95 4.90 3.11
N HIS A 236 -8.63 4.87 3.23
CA HIS A 236 -7.73 5.86 2.66
C HIS A 236 -7.82 5.88 1.13
N PHE A 237 -7.86 4.72 0.52
CA PHE A 237 -8.02 4.60 -0.93
C PHE A 237 -9.37 5.13 -1.41
N LEU A 238 -10.45 4.84 -0.67
CA LEU A 238 -11.78 5.38 -0.98
C LEU A 238 -11.83 6.90 -0.85
N TRP A 239 -11.20 7.46 0.19
CA TRP A 239 -11.05 8.91 0.34
C TRP A 239 -10.35 9.53 -0.86
N ALA A 240 -9.22 8.96 -1.28
CA ALA A 240 -8.45 9.45 -2.42
C ALA A 240 -9.26 9.39 -3.72
N ALA A 241 -9.98 8.27 -3.96
CA ALA A 241 -10.83 8.12 -5.13
C ALA A 241 -11.95 9.17 -5.17
N TYR A 242 -12.62 9.44 -4.04
CA TYR A 242 -13.61 10.52 -3.94
C TYR A 242 -13.01 11.90 -4.19
N GLY A 243 -11.76 12.12 -3.76
CA GLY A 243 -11.00 13.34 -4.03
C GLY A 243 -10.81 13.58 -5.52
N MET A 244 -10.37 12.55 -6.24
CA MET A 244 -10.16 12.58 -7.69
C MET A 244 -11.45 12.80 -8.49
N GLU A 245 -12.59 12.33 -7.98
CA GLU A 245 -13.92 12.58 -8.57
C GLU A 245 -14.50 13.97 -8.22
N GLY A 246 -13.85 14.74 -7.34
CA GLY A 246 -14.38 16.03 -6.86
C GLY A 246 -15.58 15.90 -5.92
N ARG A 247 -15.82 14.78 -5.31
CA ARG A 247 -16.92 14.45 -4.37
C ARG A 247 -16.59 14.96 -2.97
N SER A 248 -16.58 16.27 -2.81
CA SER A 248 -16.04 16.91 -1.60
C SER A 248 -16.72 16.47 -0.30
N GLN A 249 -18.04 16.26 -0.26
CA GLN A 249 -18.73 15.83 0.95
C GLN A 249 -18.37 14.40 1.32
N ASP A 250 -18.33 13.50 0.35
CA ASP A 250 -17.96 12.10 0.55
C ASP A 250 -16.49 11.97 0.98
N ALA A 251 -15.59 12.72 0.31
CA ALA A 251 -14.17 12.76 0.65
C ALA A 251 -13.93 13.28 2.08
N LEU A 252 -14.55 14.41 2.47
CA LEU A 252 -14.41 14.96 3.82
C LEU A 252 -14.98 14.01 4.89
N SER A 253 -16.11 13.36 4.62
CA SER A 253 -16.67 12.35 5.52
C SER A 253 -15.75 11.14 5.65
N MET A 254 -15.22 10.64 4.54
CA MET A 254 -14.31 9.50 4.52
C MET A 254 -12.97 9.83 5.17
N ALA A 255 -12.44 11.04 4.97
CA ALA A 255 -11.22 11.51 5.64
C ALA A 255 -11.32 11.41 7.18
N ARG A 256 -12.45 11.76 7.76
CA ARG A 256 -12.69 11.60 9.21
C ARG A 256 -12.68 10.12 9.60
N ARG A 257 -13.36 9.26 8.82
CA ARG A 257 -13.34 7.80 9.08
C ARG A 257 -11.94 7.20 8.99
N VAL A 258 -11.10 7.65 8.05
CA VAL A 258 -9.69 7.27 7.97
C VAL A 258 -8.97 7.60 9.28
N ALA A 259 -9.08 8.85 9.75
CA ALA A 259 -8.45 9.27 11.00
C ALA A 259 -8.98 8.51 12.22
N ASP A 260 -10.29 8.23 12.26
CA ASP A 260 -10.92 7.53 13.38
C ASP A 260 -10.59 6.03 13.40
N SER A 261 -10.18 5.44 12.27
CA SER A 261 -9.80 4.02 12.18
C SER A 261 -8.50 3.69 12.90
N VAL A 262 -7.68 4.70 13.22
CA VAL A 262 -6.38 4.53 13.89
C VAL A 262 -6.47 5.12 15.30
N SER A 263 -6.28 4.28 16.32
CA SER A 263 -6.29 4.71 17.72
C SER A 263 -4.94 5.27 18.16
N ASP A 264 -4.93 6.05 19.25
CA ASP A 264 -3.70 6.56 19.86
C ASP A 264 -2.76 5.42 20.29
N ALA A 265 -3.32 4.29 20.73
CA ALA A 265 -2.54 3.11 21.10
C ALA A 265 -1.83 2.50 19.88
N MET A 266 -2.49 2.49 18.70
CA MET A 266 -1.86 2.03 17.45
C MET A 266 -0.72 2.96 17.02
N ILE A 267 -0.88 4.28 17.17
CA ILE A 267 0.19 5.23 16.86
C ILE A 267 1.38 5.06 17.80
N ALA A 268 1.13 4.81 19.09
CA ALA A 268 2.20 4.57 20.06
C ALA A 268 2.97 3.26 19.76
N GLU A 269 2.32 2.24 19.23
CA GLU A 269 2.93 0.96 18.85
C GLU A 269 3.59 1.03 17.45
N PHE A 270 2.93 1.70 16.50
CA PHE A 270 3.36 1.84 15.10
C PHE A 270 3.31 3.31 14.66
N PRO A 271 4.32 4.13 14.97
CA PRO A 271 4.30 5.57 14.70
C PRO A 271 4.02 5.94 13.24
N VAL A 272 4.37 5.09 12.29
CA VAL A 272 4.10 5.33 10.86
C VAL A 272 2.62 5.54 10.54
N VAL A 273 1.69 4.94 11.30
CA VAL A 273 0.26 5.08 11.03
C VAL A 273 -0.31 6.44 11.47
N GLU A 274 0.51 7.30 12.12
CA GLU A 274 0.15 8.67 12.47
C GLU A 274 -0.31 9.48 11.23
N PHE A 275 0.24 9.20 10.05
CA PHE A 275 -0.11 9.93 8.84
C PHE A 275 -1.61 9.91 8.53
N TYR A 276 -2.34 8.85 8.90
CA TYR A 276 -3.79 8.79 8.73
C TYR A 276 -4.53 9.90 9.48
N LYS A 277 -3.96 10.42 10.58
CA LYS A 277 -4.52 11.57 11.32
C LYS A 277 -4.45 12.88 10.54
N THR A 278 -3.59 12.96 9.53
CA THR A 278 -3.43 14.17 8.69
C THR A 278 -4.46 14.25 7.56
N ILE A 279 -5.10 13.15 7.20
CA ILE A 279 -5.99 13.06 6.03
C ILE A 279 -7.16 14.06 6.10
N PRO A 280 -7.83 14.30 7.26
CA PRO A 280 -8.90 15.30 7.34
C PRO A 280 -8.45 16.71 6.95
N ILE A 281 -7.32 17.18 7.45
CA ILE A 281 -6.87 18.56 7.18
C ILE A 281 -6.34 18.70 5.74
N LEU A 282 -5.73 17.65 5.19
CA LEU A 282 -5.34 17.61 3.78
C LEU A 282 -6.57 17.64 2.88
N SER A 283 -7.62 16.87 3.20
CA SER A 283 -8.88 16.90 2.47
C SER A 283 -9.56 18.27 2.49
N LEU A 284 -9.52 18.96 3.64
CA LEU A 284 -9.99 20.36 3.74
C LEU A 284 -9.20 21.29 2.81
N SER A 285 -7.88 21.07 2.69
CA SER A 285 -6.99 21.85 1.82
C SER A 285 -7.32 21.64 0.34
N ASP A 286 -7.58 20.39 -0.07
CA ASP A 286 -7.93 20.03 -1.44
C ASP A 286 -9.22 20.73 -1.91
N PHE A 287 -10.19 20.85 -1.01
CA PHE A 287 -11.47 21.47 -1.30
C PHE A 287 -11.57 22.95 -0.89
N GLY A 288 -10.44 23.58 -0.54
CA GLY A 288 -10.38 25.01 -0.27
C GLY A 288 -11.19 25.48 0.95
N LYS A 289 -11.35 24.61 1.96
CA LYS A 289 -12.10 24.90 3.19
C LYS A 289 -11.26 25.72 4.19
N TRP A 290 -10.73 26.86 3.71
CA TRP A 290 -9.69 27.62 4.39
C TRP A 290 -10.07 28.05 5.81
N GLN A 291 -11.29 28.56 6.02
CA GLN A 291 -11.72 28.94 7.36
C GLN A 291 -11.84 27.73 8.28
N THR A 292 -12.39 26.61 7.79
CA THR A 292 -12.49 25.37 8.56
C THR A 292 -11.12 24.87 9.00
N ILE A 293 -10.09 24.99 8.14
CA ILE A 293 -8.70 24.63 8.51
C ILE A 293 -8.21 25.44 9.70
N LEU A 294 -8.53 26.74 9.76
CA LEU A 294 -8.12 27.60 10.87
C LEU A 294 -8.85 27.24 12.19
N ASP A 295 -10.03 26.63 12.09
CA ASP A 295 -10.84 26.19 13.23
C ASP A 295 -10.45 24.76 13.71
N GLU A 296 -9.65 24.01 12.93
CA GLU A 296 -9.21 22.67 13.32
C GLU A 296 -8.26 22.73 14.53
N PRO A 297 -8.49 21.88 15.55
CA PRO A 297 -7.67 21.89 16.76
C PRO A 297 -6.22 21.48 16.47
N LEU A 298 -5.30 21.98 17.30
CA LEU A 298 -3.91 21.55 17.28
C LEU A 298 -3.82 20.06 17.61
N PRO A 299 -3.10 19.25 16.82
CA PRO A 299 -2.83 17.85 17.16
C PRO A 299 -2.06 17.70 18.48
N PRO A 300 -2.11 16.54 19.15
CA PRO A 300 -1.27 16.22 20.29
C PRO A 300 0.21 16.52 20.03
N GLU A 301 0.93 17.01 21.04
CA GLU A 301 2.34 17.43 20.91
C GLU A 301 3.26 16.28 20.44
N ASP A 302 2.94 15.05 20.84
CA ASP A 302 3.72 13.86 20.48
C ASP A 302 3.52 13.43 19.01
N TRP A 303 2.47 13.90 18.36
CA TRP A 303 2.19 13.61 16.95
C TRP A 303 2.91 14.61 16.04
N VAL A 304 4.21 14.40 15.88
CA VAL A 304 5.11 15.37 15.24
C VAL A 304 4.80 15.57 13.77
N PHE A 305 4.53 14.50 13.06
CA PHE A 305 4.19 14.56 11.63
C PHE A 305 2.84 15.28 11.43
N SER A 306 1.83 14.95 12.23
CA SER A 306 0.52 15.59 12.18
C SER A 306 0.61 17.09 12.49
N ASN A 307 1.44 17.48 13.46
CA ASN A 307 1.71 18.89 13.76
C ASN A 307 2.33 19.63 12.57
N ALA A 308 3.28 19.00 11.88
CA ALA A 308 3.91 19.59 10.70
C ALA A 308 2.90 19.80 9.56
N ILE A 309 2.08 18.80 9.25
CA ILE A 309 1.04 18.88 8.21
C ILE A 309 -0.06 19.87 8.61
N TRP A 310 -0.42 19.96 9.89
CA TRP A 310 -1.35 20.96 10.40
C TRP A 310 -0.82 22.39 10.17
N ARG A 311 0.50 22.64 10.43
CA ARG A 311 1.15 23.91 10.12
C ARG A 311 1.14 24.24 8.63
N TYR A 312 1.43 23.23 7.79
CA TYR A 312 1.34 23.36 6.34
C TYR A 312 -0.04 23.83 5.89
N ALA A 313 -1.10 23.13 6.30
CA ALA A 313 -2.46 23.44 5.88
C ALA A 313 -2.90 24.84 6.36
N ARG A 314 -2.54 25.23 7.57
CA ARG A 314 -2.83 26.58 8.11
C ARG A 314 -2.07 27.68 7.39
N ALA A 315 -0.77 27.47 7.09
CA ALA A 315 0.00 28.42 6.28
C ALA A 315 -0.66 28.62 4.92
N LEU A 316 -1.05 27.54 4.26
CA LEU A 316 -1.76 27.60 2.97
C LEU A 316 -3.10 28.36 3.10
N ALA A 317 -3.90 28.05 4.13
CA ALA A 317 -5.18 28.71 4.36
C ALA A 317 -5.00 30.22 4.60
N LEU A 318 -4.03 30.61 5.42
CA LEU A 318 -3.72 32.03 5.69
C LEU A 318 -3.29 32.77 4.42
N ILE A 319 -2.45 32.16 3.57
CA ILE A 319 -2.08 32.75 2.27
C ILE A 319 -3.34 32.97 1.41
N ARG A 320 -4.23 31.98 1.35
CA ARG A 320 -5.48 32.09 0.56
C ARG A 320 -6.45 33.12 1.11
N LEU A 321 -6.39 33.42 2.41
CA LEU A 321 -7.17 34.46 3.08
C LEU A 321 -6.45 35.82 3.11
N ASN A 322 -5.29 35.95 2.43
CA ASN A 322 -4.45 37.14 2.32
C ASN A 322 -3.80 37.59 3.64
N ASP A 323 -3.54 36.68 4.56
CA ASP A 323 -2.78 36.93 5.82
C ASP A 323 -1.38 36.28 5.70
N SER A 324 -0.52 36.90 4.90
CA SER A 324 0.83 36.39 4.65
C SER A 324 1.73 36.47 5.89
N ASP A 325 1.49 37.41 6.80
CA ASP A 325 2.30 37.54 8.00
C ASP A 325 2.05 36.40 8.98
N ALA A 326 0.79 36.05 9.23
CA ALA A 326 0.46 34.86 10.01
C ALA A 326 0.92 33.57 9.32
N ALA A 327 0.82 33.49 8.00
CA ALA A 327 1.31 32.34 7.22
C ALA A 327 2.81 32.11 7.41
N ARG A 328 3.63 33.18 7.48
CA ARG A 328 5.08 33.05 7.74
C ARG A 328 5.40 32.47 9.11
N LEU A 329 4.57 32.74 10.13
CA LEU A 329 4.75 32.15 11.46
C LEU A 329 4.49 30.64 11.42
N GLU A 330 3.42 30.20 10.75
CA GLU A 330 3.13 28.78 10.57
C GLU A 330 4.22 28.08 9.73
N TYR A 331 4.73 28.75 8.68
CA TYR A 331 5.82 28.25 7.86
C TYR A 331 7.13 28.09 8.65
N ALA A 332 7.47 29.07 9.48
CA ALA A 332 8.65 28.97 10.34
C ALA A 332 8.54 27.80 11.34
N ALA A 333 7.34 27.59 11.90
CA ALA A 333 7.08 26.46 12.79
C ALA A 333 7.20 25.11 12.05
N LEU A 334 6.64 24.97 10.85
CA LEU A 334 6.80 23.79 9.98
C LEU A 334 8.29 23.50 9.76
N HIS A 335 9.05 24.52 9.37
CA HIS A 335 10.48 24.37 9.09
C HIS A 335 11.27 23.89 10.34
N SER A 336 10.89 24.35 11.53
CA SER A 336 11.50 23.89 12.78
C SER A 336 11.16 22.43 13.09
N ILE A 337 9.89 22.02 12.90
CA ILE A 337 9.44 20.64 13.17
C ILE A 337 10.14 19.63 12.23
N ARG A 338 10.44 19.99 11.00
CA ARG A 338 11.16 19.12 10.07
C ARG A 338 12.54 18.65 10.57
N LEU A 339 13.14 19.40 11.48
CA LEU A 339 14.46 19.07 12.06
C LEU A 339 14.36 18.14 13.28
N ASP A 340 13.14 17.78 13.70
CA ASP A 340 12.92 16.87 14.82
C ASP A 340 13.39 15.45 14.47
N GLU A 341 14.15 14.82 15.36
CA GLU A 341 14.66 13.46 15.17
C GLU A 341 13.58 12.40 15.00
N ARG A 342 12.38 12.65 15.52
CA ARG A 342 11.21 11.75 15.37
C ARG A 342 10.73 11.69 13.92
N ILE A 343 10.92 12.74 13.12
CA ILE A 343 10.65 12.70 11.66
C ILE A 343 11.62 11.74 10.97
N GLN A 344 12.90 11.78 11.32
CA GLN A 344 13.89 10.83 10.77
C GLN A 344 13.62 9.39 11.23
N ALA A 345 13.06 9.21 12.43
CA ALA A 345 12.66 7.88 12.91
C ALA A 345 11.54 7.27 12.05
N LEU A 346 10.62 8.07 11.51
CA LEU A 346 9.60 7.61 10.55
C LEU A 346 10.24 7.16 9.22
N ASP A 347 11.25 7.90 8.72
CA ASP A 347 11.98 7.50 7.50
C ASP A 347 12.65 6.13 7.69
N THR A 348 13.25 5.86 8.84
CA THR A 348 13.86 4.55 9.14
C THR A 348 12.85 3.41 9.26
N GLN A 349 11.58 3.73 9.51
CA GLN A 349 10.48 2.77 9.52
C GLN A 349 9.81 2.61 8.14
N GLY A 350 10.39 3.19 7.09
CA GLY A 350 9.91 3.05 5.71
C GLY A 350 8.83 4.07 5.29
N TYR A 351 8.51 5.08 6.13
CA TYR A 351 7.60 6.17 5.75
C TYR A 351 8.42 7.43 5.44
N PRO A 352 8.42 7.96 4.19
CA PRO A 352 9.33 9.04 3.77
C PRO A 352 8.88 10.41 4.30
N ALA A 353 8.74 10.53 5.62
CA ALA A 353 8.19 11.70 6.31
C ALA A 353 8.98 12.98 6.00
N ASN A 354 10.31 12.90 5.99
CA ASN A 354 11.15 14.07 5.70
C ASN A 354 10.95 14.56 4.26
N ALA A 355 10.89 13.69 3.28
CA ALA A 355 10.64 14.07 1.89
C ALA A 355 9.23 14.68 1.71
N ILE A 356 8.21 14.11 2.36
CA ILE A 356 6.84 14.64 2.34
C ILE A 356 6.80 16.05 2.96
N LEU A 357 7.48 16.28 4.08
CA LEU A 357 7.55 17.60 4.70
C LEU A 357 8.42 18.59 3.90
N GLN A 358 9.38 18.11 3.11
CA GLN A 358 10.10 18.97 2.14
C GLN A 358 9.17 19.43 1.01
N ILE A 359 8.27 18.57 0.53
CA ILE A 359 7.25 18.98 -0.45
C ILE A 359 6.37 20.07 0.17
N ALA A 360 5.88 19.88 1.39
CA ALA A 360 5.08 20.87 2.11
C ALA A 360 5.81 22.22 2.25
N ASP A 361 7.09 22.19 2.64
CA ASP A 361 7.97 23.37 2.77
C ASP A 361 8.08 24.13 1.44
N LYS A 362 8.40 23.41 0.34
CA LYS A 362 8.56 24.02 -0.98
C LYS A 362 7.25 24.59 -1.53
N LEU A 363 6.14 23.92 -1.28
CA LEU A 363 4.82 24.42 -1.68
C LEU A 363 4.46 25.72 -0.95
N ILE A 364 4.65 25.81 0.37
CA ILE A 364 4.37 27.05 1.12
C ILE A 364 5.35 28.16 0.71
N SER A 365 6.63 27.86 0.57
CA SER A 365 7.62 28.82 0.05
C SER A 365 7.19 29.39 -1.30
N GLY A 366 6.82 28.53 -2.24
CA GLY A 366 6.34 28.93 -3.56
C GLY A 366 5.08 29.81 -3.50
N GLU A 367 4.12 29.46 -2.63
CA GLU A 367 2.88 30.26 -2.46
C GLU A 367 3.15 31.64 -1.84
N LEU A 368 4.04 31.75 -0.86
CA LEU A 368 4.45 33.03 -0.29
C LEU A 368 5.15 33.90 -1.34
N LEU A 369 6.07 33.32 -2.11
CA LEU A 369 6.76 34.03 -3.20
C LEU A 369 5.77 34.51 -4.29
N MET A 370 4.75 33.68 -4.60
CA MET A 370 3.67 34.11 -5.51
C MET A 370 2.87 35.29 -4.96
N ALA A 371 2.57 35.29 -3.66
CA ALA A 371 1.86 36.39 -2.99
C ALA A 371 2.69 37.68 -3.01
N GLU A 372 4.01 37.59 -2.97
CA GLU A 372 4.95 38.71 -3.06
C GLU A 372 5.24 39.19 -4.50
N GLY A 373 4.69 38.49 -5.51
CA GLY A 373 4.97 38.80 -6.92
C GLY A 373 6.31 38.29 -7.43
N GLN A 374 7.03 37.49 -6.64
CA GLN A 374 8.35 36.92 -6.99
C GLN A 374 8.18 35.63 -7.83
N LYS A 375 7.51 35.74 -8.99
CA LYS A 375 7.02 34.63 -9.79
C LYS A 375 8.10 33.63 -10.20
N LYS A 376 9.28 34.09 -10.61
CA LYS A 376 10.38 33.21 -11.04
C LYS A 376 10.89 32.32 -9.90
N GLN A 377 11.08 32.91 -8.72
CA GLN A 377 11.50 32.15 -7.54
C GLN A 377 10.43 31.18 -7.09
N ALA A 378 9.14 31.56 -7.19
CA ALA A 378 8.02 30.67 -6.92
C ALA A 378 8.01 29.46 -7.87
N VAL A 379 8.24 29.66 -9.17
CA VAL A 379 8.36 28.56 -10.16
C VAL A 379 9.46 27.60 -9.74
N THR A 380 10.66 28.10 -9.41
CA THR A 380 11.77 27.26 -8.93
C THR A 380 11.39 26.44 -7.67
N ALA A 381 10.71 27.05 -6.70
CA ALA A 381 10.26 26.33 -5.50
C ALA A 381 9.26 25.21 -5.83
N PHE A 382 8.35 25.44 -6.77
CA PHE A 382 7.42 24.40 -7.23
C PHE A 382 8.10 23.31 -8.08
N GLU A 383 9.11 23.64 -8.89
CA GLU A 383 9.93 22.67 -9.61
C GLU A 383 10.68 21.75 -8.63
N GLU A 384 11.23 22.29 -7.55
CA GLU A 384 11.85 21.52 -6.49
C GLU A 384 10.83 20.60 -5.78
N ALA A 385 9.61 21.07 -5.52
CA ALA A 385 8.54 20.23 -4.96
C ALA A 385 8.17 19.06 -5.89
N VAL A 386 8.12 19.32 -7.20
CA VAL A 386 7.87 18.28 -8.23
C VAL A 386 8.98 17.25 -8.21
N ALA A 387 10.25 17.69 -8.23
CA ALA A 387 11.39 16.79 -8.24
C ALA A 387 11.40 15.86 -7.00
N ILE A 388 11.09 16.41 -5.81
CA ILE A 388 11.00 15.62 -4.59
C ILE A 388 9.84 14.61 -4.67
N GLN A 389 8.66 15.01 -5.19
CA GLN A 389 7.53 14.11 -5.34
C GLN A 389 7.83 12.97 -6.33
N ASP A 390 8.56 13.25 -7.42
CA ASP A 390 8.94 12.25 -8.41
C ASP A 390 9.93 11.22 -7.89
N ASP A 391 10.75 11.59 -6.90
CA ASP A 391 11.74 10.72 -6.26
C ASP A 391 11.15 9.87 -5.11
N LEU A 392 9.88 10.10 -4.74
CA LEU A 392 9.22 9.29 -3.71
C LEU A 392 9.02 7.85 -4.20
N PRO A 393 9.19 6.85 -3.31
CA PRO A 393 8.83 5.48 -3.61
C PRO A 393 7.37 5.37 -4.05
N TYR A 394 7.11 4.43 -4.97
CA TYR A 394 5.74 4.15 -5.39
C TYR A 394 4.88 3.64 -4.23
N THR A 395 3.67 4.18 -4.10
CA THR A 395 2.59 3.68 -3.24
C THR A 395 1.24 4.16 -3.74
N GLU A 396 0.18 3.49 -3.36
CA GLU A 396 -1.19 3.87 -3.62
C GLU A 396 -2.05 3.82 -2.34
N PRO A 397 -2.80 4.89 -2.03
CA PRO A 397 -2.69 6.23 -2.62
C PRO A 397 -1.29 6.82 -2.50
N PRO A 398 -0.93 7.81 -3.35
CA PRO A 398 0.38 8.47 -3.28
C PRO A 398 0.64 9.11 -1.92
N TYR A 399 1.89 9.11 -1.46
CA TYR A 399 2.32 9.75 -0.21
C TYR A 399 1.93 11.23 -0.11
N TRP A 400 2.00 11.95 -1.23
CA TRP A 400 1.51 13.32 -1.29
C TRP A 400 0.12 13.34 -1.95
N HIS A 401 -0.85 13.97 -1.32
CA HIS A 401 -2.29 13.86 -1.57
C HIS A 401 -2.78 14.40 -2.92
N TYR A 402 -1.97 15.21 -3.62
CA TYR A 402 -2.26 15.67 -4.99
C TYR A 402 -0.97 15.91 -5.78
N PRO A 403 -1.02 15.92 -7.13
CA PRO A 403 0.17 16.20 -7.95
C PRO A 403 0.68 17.64 -7.76
N THR A 404 1.93 17.80 -7.27
CA THR A 404 2.57 19.12 -7.08
C THR A 404 2.68 19.91 -8.41
N ARG A 405 2.66 19.20 -9.55
CA ARG A 405 2.59 19.77 -10.89
C ARG A 405 1.40 20.70 -11.09
N HIS A 406 0.31 20.57 -10.33
CA HIS A 406 -0.80 21.53 -10.38
C HIS A 406 -0.41 22.91 -9.83
N ALA A 407 0.40 22.94 -8.78
CA ALA A 407 0.92 24.19 -8.22
C ALA A 407 1.92 24.85 -9.19
N LEU A 408 2.83 24.05 -9.78
CA LEU A 408 3.79 24.49 -10.79
C LEU A 408 3.07 25.06 -12.03
N GLY A 409 2.12 24.30 -12.61
CA GLY A 409 1.36 24.75 -13.79
C GLY A 409 0.63 26.07 -13.54
N ARG A 410 0.02 26.24 -12.36
CA ARG A 410 -0.63 27.50 -11.98
C ARG A 410 0.39 28.65 -11.89
N ALA A 411 1.58 28.42 -11.36
CA ALA A 411 2.63 29.43 -11.25
C ALA A 411 3.16 29.84 -12.63
N LEU A 412 3.43 28.87 -13.52
CA LEU A 412 3.86 29.11 -14.89
C LEU A 412 2.82 29.93 -15.67
N MET A 413 1.54 29.58 -15.59
CA MET A 413 0.46 30.34 -16.21
C MET A 413 0.45 31.79 -15.72
N LYS A 414 0.61 32.04 -14.40
CA LYS A 414 0.67 33.39 -13.83
C LYS A 414 1.96 34.13 -14.19
N ALA A 415 3.05 33.42 -14.45
CA ALA A 415 4.29 34.00 -14.97
C ALA A 415 4.24 34.35 -16.45
N GLY A 416 3.28 33.79 -17.21
CA GLY A 416 3.17 33.94 -18.65
C GLY A 416 4.10 32.96 -19.40
N GLU A 417 4.51 31.89 -18.77
CA GLU A 417 5.33 30.82 -19.34
C GLU A 417 4.39 29.65 -19.67
N PHE A 418 4.24 29.30 -20.98
CA PHE A 418 3.30 28.28 -21.46
C PHE A 418 4.05 27.14 -22.15
#